data_ad1f2a9194515b7f5cc5bcfbc3a56f90
#
_entry.id   ad1f2a9194515b7f5cc5bcfbc3a56f90
#
_cell.length_a   1.000
_cell.length_b   1.000
_cell.length_c   1.000
_cell.angle_alpha   90.00
_cell.angle_beta   90.00
_cell.angle_gamma   90.00
#
_symmetry.space_group_name_H-M   'P 1'
#
loop_
_entity.id
_entity.type
_entity.pdbx_description
1 polymer ?
#
loop_
_entity_poly.entity_id
_entity_poly.type
_entity_poly.pdbx_seq_one_letter_code
_entity_poly.pdbx_strand_id
1 'polypeptide(L)'
;MYIIILTYQKELSEVEKHLEAHRTYLDKHYASEHFIASGAQVPRVGGVILCKADSKGEVETIIAQDPFYQHQIAIYQIIEFIPTKYSEDFSKILL
;
A
#
# COMPACT_ATOMS: atom_id res chain seq x y z
N MET A 1 -5.93 -5.39 10.11
CA MET A 1 -4.79 -5.49 9.17
C MET A 1 -5.34 -5.51 7.76
N TYR A 2 -4.67 -4.81 6.85
CA TYR A 2 -5.14 -4.65 5.47
C TYR A 2 -4.03 -4.98 4.49
N ILE A 3 -4.40 -5.65 3.42
CA ILE A 3 -3.53 -5.86 2.27
C ILE A 3 -4.09 -4.98 1.16
N ILE A 4 -3.26 -4.06 0.65
CA ILE A 4 -3.62 -3.19 -0.46
C ILE A 4 -2.92 -3.73 -1.70
N ILE A 5 -3.69 -4.10 -2.70
CA ILE A 5 -3.17 -4.61 -3.96
C ILE A 5 -3.37 -3.54 -5.02
N LEU A 6 -2.25 -3.11 -5.63
CA LEU A 6 -2.24 -2.15 -6.71
C LEU A 6 -2.00 -2.89 -8.02
N THR A 7 -2.85 -2.64 -9.01
CA THR A 7 -2.67 -3.19 -10.35
C THR A 7 -2.52 -2.03 -11.32
N TYR A 8 -1.40 -1.98 -12.04
CA TYR A 8 -1.17 -0.91 -13.02
C TYR A 8 -2.21 -0.96 -14.12
N GLN A 9 -2.72 0.20 -14.49
CA GLN A 9 -3.62 0.37 -15.64
C GLN A 9 -3.03 1.30 -16.70
N LYS A 10 -1.78 1.69 -16.54
CA LYS A 10 -1.00 2.49 -17.48
C LYS A 10 0.28 1.76 -17.83
N GLU A 11 0.90 2.14 -18.96
CA GLU A 11 2.20 1.61 -19.37
C GLU A 11 3.28 1.94 -18.33
N LEU A 12 4.33 1.13 -18.26
CA LEU A 12 5.42 1.33 -17.31
C LEU A 12 6.07 2.70 -17.44
N SER A 13 6.12 3.26 -18.64
CA SER A 13 6.64 4.62 -18.84
C SER A 13 5.84 5.66 -18.06
N GLU A 14 4.52 5.50 -17.97
CA GLU A 14 3.66 6.38 -17.18
C GLU A 14 3.82 6.11 -15.67
N VAL A 15 3.96 4.84 -15.30
CA VAL A 15 4.22 4.46 -13.91
C VAL A 15 5.50 5.14 -13.41
N GLU A 16 6.56 5.09 -14.21
CA GLU A 16 7.87 5.64 -13.83
C GLU A 16 7.85 7.16 -13.66
N LYS A 17 7.00 7.88 -14.39
CA LYS A 17 6.85 9.34 -14.21
C LYS A 17 6.37 9.71 -12.81
N HIS A 18 5.64 8.83 -12.15
CA HIS A 18 5.05 9.09 -10.83
C HIS A 18 5.70 8.27 -9.71
N LEU A 19 6.75 7.50 -10.03
CA LEU A 19 7.35 6.56 -9.09
C LEU A 19 8.03 7.26 -7.92
N GLU A 20 8.75 8.35 -8.16
CA GLU A 20 9.42 9.09 -7.10
C GLU A 20 8.42 9.70 -6.11
N ALA A 21 7.37 10.33 -6.64
CA ALA A 21 6.30 10.89 -5.82
C ALA A 21 5.57 9.80 -5.02
N HIS A 22 5.36 8.62 -5.63
CA HIS A 22 4.78 7.47 -4.95
C HIS A 22 5.68 7.00 -3.80
N ARG A 23 7.00 6.95 -4.01
CA ARG A 23 7.95 6.57 -2.94
C ARG A 23 7.92 7.56 -1.78
N THR A 24 7.83 8.84 -2.05
CA THR A 24 7.68 9.87 -1.01
C THR A 24 6.39 9.67 -0.22
N TYR A 25 5.31 9.34 -0.89
CA TYR A 25 4.05 8.97 -0.26
C TYR A 25 4.20 7.73 0.65
N LEU A 26 4.90 6.70 0.18
CA LEU A 26 5.17 5.50 0.98
C LEU A 26 5.95 5.87 2.25
N ASP A 27 7.01 6.65 2.11
CA ASP A 27 7.85 7.07 3.24
C ASP A 27 7.04 7.78 4.32
N LYS A 28 6.11 8.64 3.92
CA LYS A 28 5.20 9.33 4.84
C LYS A 28 4.40 8.34 5.68
N HIS A 29 3.85 7.32 5.06
CA HIS A 29 2.99 6.35 5.74
C HIS A 29 3.77 5.27 6.48
N TYR A 30 5.03 5.06 6.16
CA TYR A 30 5.94 4.32 7.02
C TYR A 30 6.27 5.10 8.29
N ALA A 31 6.54 6.40 8.15
CA ALA A 31 6.82 7.27 9.31
C ALA A 31 5.62 7.35 10.27
N SER A 32 4.39 7.33 9.76
CA SER A 32 3.18 7.31 10.58
C SER A 32 2.82 5.92 11.12
N GLU A 33 3.61 4.91 10.78
CA GLU A 33 3.41 3.50 11.20
C GLU A 33 2.15 2.85 10.64
N HIS A 34 1.56 3.42 9.59
CA HIS A 34 0.45 2.76 8.88
C HIS A 34 0.95 1.64 7.97
N PHE A 35 2.06 1.86 7.26
CA PHE A 35 2.62 0.85 6.36
C PHE A 35 3.68 0.02 7.06
N ILE A 36 3.62 -1.30 6.86
CA ILE A 36 4.49 -2.28 7.49
C ILE A 36 5.50 -2.81 6.49
N ALA A 37 5.07 -3.12 5.29
CA ALA A 37 5.88 -3.61 4.20
C ALA A 37 5.20 -3.31 2.89
N SER A 38 5.98 -3.11 1.84
CA SER A 38 5.46 -2.91 0.49
C SER A 38 6.48 -3.35 -0.53
N GLY A 39 6.03 -3.65 -1.74
CA GLY A 39 6.92 -4.02 -2.82
C GLY A 39 6.18 -4.22 -4.13
N ALA A 40 6.94 -4.35 -5.21
CA ALA A 40 6.39 -4.64 -6.52
C ALA A 40 6.02 -6.11 -6.61
N GLN A 41 4.94 -6.40 -7.34
CA GLN A 41 4.59 -7.78 -7.67
C GLN A 41 5.60 -8.37 -8.65
N VAL A 42 5.73 -9.68 -8.66
CA VAL A 42 6.57 -10.43 -9.60
C VAL A 42 5.66 -11.39 -10.37
N PRO A 43 5.44 -11.20 -11.69
CA PRO A 43 5.97 -10.11 -12.53
C PRO A 43 5.44 -8.73 -12.14
N ARG A 44 6.12 -7.69 -12.62
CA ARG A 44 5.83 -6.30 -12.25
C ARG A 44 4.54 -5.79 -12.92
N VAL A 45 3.41 -6.13 -12.36
CA VAL A 45 2.08 -5.68 -12.82
C VAL A 45 1.42 -4.71 -11.83
N GLY A 46 2.10 -4.38 -10.76
CA GLY A 46 1.61 -3.54 -9.70
C GLY A 46 2.41 -3.71 -8.42
N GLY A 47 1.80 -3.43 -7.30
CA GLY A 47 2.42 -3.52 -5.99
C GLY A 47 1.50 -4.15 -4.95
N VAL A 48 2.07 -4.37 -3.77
CA VAL A 48 1.34 -4.83 -2.59
C VAL A 48 1.83 -4.01 -1.40
N ILE A 49 0.91 -3.60 -0.55
CA ILE A 49 1.21 -2.88 0.70
C ILE A 49 0.52 -3.60 1.84
N LEU A 50 1.27 -3.90 2.89
CA LEU A 50 0.69 -4.38 4.14
C LEU A 50 0.48 -3.16 5.04
N CYS A 51 -0.77 -2.93 5.46
CA CYS A 51 -1.20 -1.71 6.12
C CYS A 51 -1.91 -2.00 7.43
N LYS A 52 -1.59 -1.21 8.45
CA LYS A 52 -2.28 -1.21 9.74
C LYS A 52 -3.09 0.08 9.85
N ALA A 53 -4.39 -0.05 10.04
CA ALA A 53 -5.31 1.08 10.19
C ALA A 53 -6.50 0.67 11.05
N ASP A 54 -7.22 1.65 11.56
CA ASP A 54 -8.35 1.41 12.47
C ASP A 54 -9.60 0.99 11.72
N SER A 55 -9.72 1.37 10.45
CA SER A 55 -10.89 1.08 9.64
C SER A 55 -10.56 1.07 8.15
N LYS A 56 -11.44 0.45 7.36
CA LYS A 56 -11.34 0.50 5.90
C LYS A 56 -11.44 1.94 5.38
N GLY A 57 -12.26 2.77 6.01
CA GLY A 57 -12.38 4.19 5.65
C GLY A 57 -11.06 4.94 5.79
N GLU A 58 -10.29 4.64 6.83
CA GLU A 58 -8.94 5.20 7.01
C GLU A 58 -8.01 4.75 5.88
N VAL A 59 -8.06 3.48 5.51
CA VAL A 59 -7.27 2.95 4.38
C VAL A 59 -7.62 3.67 3.08
N GLU A 60 -8.89 3.88 2.82
CA GLU A 60 -9.35 4.61 1.63
C GLU A 60 -8.84 6.04 1.60
N THR A 61 -8.83 6.71 2.76
CA THR A 61 -8.27 8.06 2.91
C THR A 61 -6.76 8.06 2.62
N ILE A 62 -6.04 7.06 3.12
CA ILE A 62 -4.60 6.90 2.86
C ILE A 62 -4.34 6.66 1.37
N ILE A 63 -5.10 5.78 0.73
CA ILE A 63 -4.98 5.51 -0.71
C ILE A 63 -5.21 6.77 -1.54
N ALA A 64 -6.17 7.61 -1.16
CA ALA A 64 -6.49 8.84 -1.89
C ALA A 64 -5.31 9.84 -1.93
N GLN A 65 -4.33 9.70 -1.06
CA GLN A 65 -3.12 10.52 -1.04
C GLN A 65 -2.02 10.02 -1.97
N ASP A 66 -2.16 8.80 -2.50
CA ASP A 66 -1.16 8.20 -3.37
C ASP A 66 -1.19 8.87 -4.76
N PRO A 67 -0.06 9.39 -5.26
CA PRO A 67 0.00 9.89 -6.64
C PRO A 67 -0.43 8.87 -7.68
N PHE A 68 -0.20 7.58 -7.44
CA PHE A 68 -0.69 6.52 -8.35
C PHE A 68 -2.20 6.46 -8.40
N TYR A 69 -2.87 6.77 -7.30
CA TYR A 69 -4.33 6.88 -7.28
C TYR A 69 -4.80 8.16 -7.97
N GLN A 70 -4.18 9.27 -7.61
CA GLN A 70 -4.57 10.60 -8.11
C GLN A 70 -4.42 10.73 -9.62
N HIS A 71 -3.41 10.10 -10.21
CA HIS A 71 -3.13 10.11 -11.65
C HIS A 71 -3.65 8.87 -12.38
N GLN A 72 -4.46 8.06 -11.73
CA GLN A 72 -5.06 6.85 -12.32
C GLN A 72 -4.03 5.87 -12.89
N ILE A 73 -2.87 5.79 -12.24
CA ILE A 73 -1.78 4.87 -12.64
C ILE A 73 -2.13 3.43 -12.25
N ALA A 74 -2.83 3.24 -11.15
CA ALA A 74 -3.18 1.92 -10.63
C ALA A 74 -4.62 1.89 -10.13
N ILE A 75 -5.22 0.72 -10.19
CA ILE A 75 -6.46 0.41 -9.48
C ILE A 75 -6.11 -0.35 -8.21
N TYR A 76 -6.95 -0.23 -7.19
CA TYR A 76 -6.69 -0.70 -5.85
C TYR A 76 -7.73 -1.71 -5.39
N GLN A 77 -7.25 -2.79 -4.77
CA GLN A 77 -8.09 -3.75 -4.06
C GLN A 77 -7.66 -3.73 -2.60
N ILE A 78 -8.62 -3.70 -1.68
CA ILE A 78 -8.37 -3.74 -0.24
C ILE A 78 -8.88 -5.07 0.28
N ILE A 79 -8.01 -5.81 0.97
CA ILE A 79 -8.38 -7.04 1.67
C ILE A 79 -8.15 -6.78 3.15
N GLU A 80 -9.20 -6.89 3.94
CA GLU A 80 -9.10 -6.84 5.39
C GLU A 80 -8.98 -8.26 5.94
N PHE A 81 -8.07 -8.46 6.91
CA PHE A 81 -8.01 -9.70 7.66
C PHE A 81 -7.64 -9.41 9.11
N ILE A 82 -8.05 -10.28 9.99
CA ILE A 82 -7.73 -10.21 11.41
C ILE A 82 -6.64 -11.24 11.68
N PRO A 83 -5.39 -10.82 11.98
CA PRO A 83 -4.33 -11.77 12.30
C PRO A 83 -4.68 -12.56 13.55
N THR A 84 -4.78 -13.88 13.42
CA THR A 84 -5.06 -14.78 14.53
C THR A 84 -3.87 -15.66 14.89
N LYS A 85 -2.91 -15.78 13.97
CA LYS A 85 -1.61 -16.42 14.17
C LYS A 85 -0.54 -15.58 13.53
N TYR A 86 0.57 -15.41 14.21
CA TYR A 86 1.68 -14.58 13.72
C TYR A 86 2.96 -14.93 14.48
N SER A 87 4.11 -14.54 13.92
CA SER A 87 5.39 -14.71 14.57
C SER A 87 5.52 -13.80 15.80
N GLU A 88 6.42 -14.14 16.70
CA GLU A 88 6.69 -13.32 17.88
C GLU A 88 7.08 -11.88 17.51
N ASP A 89 7.93 -11.70 16.53
CA ASP A 89 8.35 -10.36 16.09
C ASP A 89 7.19 -9.57 15.49
N PHE A 90 6.31 -10.23 14.75
CA PHE A 90 5.14 -9.57 14.17
C PHE A 90 4.16 -9.11 15.23
N SER A 91 4.11 -9.77 16.39
CA SER A 91 3.22 -9.39 17.48
C SER A 91 3.43 -7.95 17.94
N LYS A 92 4.66 -7.43 17.82
CA LYS A 92 5.00 -6.05 18.19
C LYS A 92 4.33 -5.02 17.31
N ILE A 93 4.02 -5.38 16.07
CA ILE A 93 3.35 -4.51 15.09
C ILE A 93 1.88 -4.35 15.44
N LEU A 94 1.28 -5.36 16.06
CA LEU A 94 -0.14 -5.39 16.39
C LEU A 94 -0.51 -4.60 17.66
N LEU A 95 0.47 -4.18 18.43
CA LEU A 95 0.26 -3.44 19.69
C LEU A 95 -0.14 -1.98 19.46
#